data_96e889f0d61534d7dfbfd4cee2bb9f9c
#
_entry.id   96e889f0d61534d7dfbfd4cee2bb9f9c
#
_cell.length_a   1.000
_cell.length_b   1.000
_cell.length_c   1.000
_cell.angle_alpha   90.00
_cell.angle_beta   90.00
_cell.angle_gamma   90.00
#
_symmetry.space_group_name_H-M   'P 1'
#
loop_
_entity.id
_entity.type
_entity.pdbx_description
1 polymer ?
#
loop_
_entity_poly.entity_id
_entity_poly.type
_entity_poly.pdbx_seq_one_letter_code
_entity_poly.pdbx_strand_id
1 'polypeptide(L)'
;MKKIVFYSLAALALVGCGSKETGTQDEERTEQVRTVVLQARDIEREISVSTNLQGYLTLNVAPSLTGKIEHIFCEVGDRVAKGQSLVTMDQTQYKTTKISLVNLETEKNRITQLLQTGSATQQQFDQITAQYNSTKEQLDFLETNTYFKAPFAGVISAKNYEDGELYSGQPILVLTQIDKLKALVAIPEKYFPLFKAGMKLSLTSEIYPDQVFPATVEVVYPTIDAASHTFQVKVVIPNGKNLLRPGMYVTTTIGLGKANTIVAPYQAVEKLVGANDRYVFINENGRAKRVAVELGQRFDQDIEIISPEIVPGVELVVVGQHKLVDGVKINVVE
;
A
#
# COMPACT_ATOMS: atom_id res chain seq x y z
N MET A 1 -39.57 -43.20 58.79
CA MET A 1 -39.60 -43.98 60.05
C MET A 1 -38.63 -43.34 61.02
N LYS A 2 -39.20 -43.03 62.24
CA LYS A 2 -38.55 -42.82 63.54
C LYS A 2 -37.44 -41.75 63.63
N LYS A 3 -37.68 -40.54 64.17
CA LYS A 3 -37.80 -40.19 65.62
C LYS A 3 -36.51 -40.48 66.39
N ILE A 4 -35.90 -39.43 66.99
CA ILE A 4 -35.91 -39.15 68.45
C ILE A 4 -35.01 -37.87 68.66
N VAL A 5 -35.51 -36.81 69.06
CA VAL A 5 -35.58 -35.90 70.19
C VAL A 5 -34.62 -36.27 71.33
N PHE A 6 -33.78 -35.34 71.78
CA PHE A 6 -33.50 -35.11 73.21
C PHE A 6 -33.13 -33.64 73.50
N TYR A 7 -33.81 -33.09 74.47
CA TYR A 7 -33.66 -31.80 75.13
C TYR A 7 -32.58 -31.83 76.23
N SER A 8 -31.87 -30.71 76.44
CA SER A 8 -31.64 -30.18 77.83
C SER A 8 -30.94 -28.85 77.75
N LEU A 9 -31.40 -27.94 78.22
CA LEU A 9 -31.63 -26.87 79.17
C LEU A 9 -30.50 -26.70 80.20
N ALA A 10 -29.93 -25.47 80.31
CA ALA A 10 -29.53 -24.68 81.49
C ALA A 10 -28.38 -23.69 81.09
N ALA A 11 -28.55 -22.51 81.26
CA ALA A 11 -28.63 -21.48 82.30
C ALA A 11 -27.44 -20.46 82.18
N LEU A 12 -27.83 -19.26 81.97
CA LEU A 12 -27.38 -17.94 82.50
C LEU A 12 -25.97 -17.78 83.11
N ALA A 13 -25.18 -16.89 82.51
CA ALA A 13 -24.36 -15.94 83.27
C ALA A 13 -24.12 -14.67 82.41
N LEU A 14 -24.74 -13.56 82.85
CA LEU A 14 -24.48 -12.22 82.42
C LEU A 14 -23.13 -11.75 82.98
N VAL A 15 -22.16 -11.43 82.13
CA VAL A 15 -21.03 -10.53 82.47
C VAL A 15 -20.92 -9.47 81.38
N GLY A 16 -21.32 -8.30 81.77
CA GLY A 16 -21.07 -7.11 80.92
C GLY A 16 -19.59 -6.76 80.90
N CYS A 17 -19.08 -6.61 79.70
CA CYS A 17 -17.82 -5.89 79.47
C CYS A 17 -18.07 -4.85 78.37
N GLY A 18 -17.90 -3.61 78.74
CA GLY A 18 -18.02 -2.46 77.85
C GLY A 18 -17.04 -2.60 76.69
N SER A 19 -17.56 -2.57 75.48
CA SER A 19 -16.80 -2.37 74.28
C SER A 19 -16.30 -0.92 74.20
N LYS A 20 -15.01 -0.73 74.43
CA LYS A 20 -14.32 0.41 73.91
C LYS A 20 -14.48 0.35 72.38
N GLU A 21 -15.16 1.31 71.80
CA GLU A 21 -15.00 1.65 70.38
C GLU A 21 -13.55 2.02 70.16
N THR A 22 -12.74 1.10 69.69
CA THR A 22 -11.47 1.39 69.01
C THR A 22 -11.86 1.93 67.64
N GLY A 23 -11.87 3.26 67.56
CA GLY A 23 -11.88 3.94 66.27
C GLY A 23 -10.69 3.40 65.48
N THR A 24 -10.96 2.55 64.50
CA THR A 24 -10.04 2.26 63.44
C THR A 24 -9.81 3.60 62.75
N GLN A 25 -8.71 4.29 63.08
CA GLN A 25 -8.13 5.22 62.15
C GLN A 25 -7.84 4.42 60.89
N ASP A 26 -8.62 4.67 59.88
CA ASP A 26 -8.28 4.26 58.50
C ASP A 26 -6.95 4.99 58.19
N GLU A 27 -5.83 4.31 58.46
CA GLU A 27 -4.53 4.81 57.98
C GLU A 27 -4.63 4.91 56.46
N GLU A 28 -4.82 6.11 55.96
CA GLU A 28 -4.95 6.40 54.55
C GLU A 28 -3.75 5.80 53.83
N ARG A 29 -3.98 4.70 53.14
CA ARG A 29 -2.95 3.94 52.44
C ARG A 29 -2.17 4.87 51.53
N THR A 30 -0.88 5.01 51.75
CA THR A 30 0.03 5.85 50.94
C THR A 30 0.94 4.95 50.14
N GLU A 31 0.90 5.07 48.84
CA GLU A 31 1.73 4.28 47.92
C GLU A 31 2.97 5.09 47.48
N GLN A 32 4.12 4.39 47.42
CA GLN A 32 5.35 4.98 46.93
C GLN A 32 5.40 4.92 45.41
N VAL A 33 5.68 6.03 44.76
CA VAL A 33 5.70 6.13 43.29
C VAL A 33 6.87 6.99 42.84
N ARG A 34 7.32 6.78 41.59
CA ARG A 34 8.15 7.76 40.89
C ARG A 34 7.35 8.45 39.83
N THR A 35 7.60 9.75 39.71
CA THR A 35 6.96 10.60 38.73
C THR A 35 7.97 11.21 37.75
N VAL A 36 7.51 11.54 36.55
CA VAL A 36 8.24 12.30 35.54
C VAL A 36 7.36 13.49 35.12
N VAL A 37 7.93 14.67 35.05
CA VAL A 37 7.23 15.86 34.51
C VAL A 37 7.15 15.75 33.00
N LEU A 38 5.93 15.69 32.47
CA LEU A 38 5.68 15.62 31.06
C LEU A 38 6.04 16.93 30.36
N GLN A 39 6.71 16.82 29.23
CA GLN A 39 7.05 17.94 28.37
C GLN A 39 6.57 17.69 26.95
N ALA A 40 6.13 18.73 26.30
CA ALA A 40 5.87 18.66 24.87
C ALA A 40 7.20 18.54 24.10
N ARG A 41 7.26 17.66 23.13
CA ARG A 41 8.39 17.45 22.23
C ARG A 41 7.94 17.54 20.79
N ASP A 42 8.81 18.07 19.95
CA ASP A 42 8.62 17.97 18.50
C ASP A 42 9.04 16.57 18.05
N ILE A 43 8.08 15.79 17.60
CA ILE A 43 8.30 14.47 17.05
C ILE A 43 8.09 14.50 15.55
N GLU A 44 8.89 13.75 14.80
CA GLU A 44 8.64 13.51 13.39
C GLU A 44 7.63 12.36 13.28
N ARG A 45 6.44 12.68 12.79
CA ARG A 45 5.45 11.65 12.49
C ARG A 45 5.78 11.01 11.16
N GLU A 46 5.77 9.70 11.15
CA GLU A 46 5.97 8.91 9.94
C GLU A 46 5.03 7.71 9.91
N ILE A 47 4.73 7.26 8.72
CA ILE A 47 4.05 6.00 8.50
C ILE A 47 4.92 5.12 7.60
N SER A 48 4.95 3.84 7.90
CA SER A 48 5.62 2.83 7.08
C SER A 48 4.58 1.94 6.44
N VAL A 49 4.59 1.85 5.12
CA VAL A 49 3.69 1.01 4.34
C VAL A 49 4.50 0.15 3.40
N SER A 50 4.21 -1.13 3.39
CA SER A 50 4.91 -2.08 2.55
C SER A 50 4.08 -2.44 1.31
N THR A 51 4.77 -2.65 0.18
CA THR A 51 4.15 -2.97 -1.10
C THR A 51 5.13 -3.70 -2.01
N ASN A 52 4.61 -4.26 -3.11
CA ASN A 52 5.44 -4.89 -4.14
C ASN A 52 5.80 -3.91 -5.25
N LEU A 53 7.05 -3.97 -5.69
CA LEU A 53 7.50 -3.26 -6.89
C LEU A 53 6.90 -3.87 -8.15
N GLN A 54 6.59 -3.03 -9.11
CA GLN A 54 6.11 -3.40 -10.44
C GLN A 54 6.97 -2.75 -11.51
N GLY A 55 7.07 -3.38 -12.67
CA GLY A 55 7.61 -2.71 -13.85
C GLY A 55 6.84 -1.42 -14.12
N TYR A 56 7.54 -0.36 -14.53
CA TYR A 56 6.84 0.91 -14.79
C TYR A 56 5.83 0.78 -15.92
N LEU A 57 6.24 0.15 -17.02
CA LEU A 57 5.38 -0.32 -18.10
C LEU A 57 5.51 -1.83 -18.22
N THR A 58 4.41 -2.50 -18.51
CA THR A 58 4.37 -3.93 -18.85
C THR A 58 3.51 -4.09 -20.08
N LEU A 59 4.04 -4.74 -21.10
CA LEU A 59 3.34 -5.08 -22.34
C LEU A 59 3.22 -6.60 -22.45
N ASN A 60 2.01 -7.09 -22.55
CA ASN A 60 1.71 -8.45 -22.95
C ASN A 60 1.61 -8.49 -24.47
N VAL A 61 2.55 -9.13 -25.12
CA VAL A 61 2.55 -9.31 -26.58
C VAL A 61 1.56 -10.41 -26.91
N ALA A 62 0.36 -10.03 -27.32
CA ALA A 62 -0.77 -10.92 -27.60
C ALA A 62 -1.45 -10.48 -28.92
N PRO A 63 -1.33 -11.25 -29.99
CA PRO A 63 -2.08 -11.01 -31.22
C PRO A 63 -3.59 -11.01 -31.00
N SER A 64 -4.33 -10.24 -31.77
CA SER A 64 -5.80 -10.30 -31.79
C SER A 64 -6.33 -11.46 -32.65
N LEU A 65 -5.46 -12.08 -33.45
CA LEU A 65 -5.79 -13.20 -34.35
C LEU A 65 -5.05 -14.45 -33.88
N THR A 66 -5.73 -15.58 -34.00
CA THR A 66 -5.08 -16.90 -33.88
C THR A 66 -4.25 -17.17 -35.12
N GLY A 67 -3.11 -17.83 -34.95
CA GLY A 67 -2.22 -18.16 -36.06
C GLY A 67 -0.95 -18.83 -35.55
N LYS A 68 -0.15 -19.35 -36.48
CA LYS A 68 1.14 -19.94 -36.18
C LYS A 68 2.15 -18.84 -35.88
N ILE A 69 2.93 -19.02 -34.83
CA ILE A 69 4.09 -18.18 -34.53
C ILE A 69 5.21 -18.59 -35.48
N GLU A 70 5.65 -17.66 -36.33
CA GLU A 70 6.73 -17.96 -37.27
C GLU A 70 8.09 -17.87 -36.60
N HIS A 71 8.32 -16.77 -35.86
CA HIS A 71 9.58 -16.57 -35.17
C HIS A 71 9.47 -15.62 -33.96
N ILE A 72 10.15 -15.96 -32.86
CA ILE A 72 10.33 -15.16 -31.66
C ILE A 72 11.80 -14.72 -31.57
N PHE A 73 12.06 -13.42 -31.61
CA PHE A 73 13.43 -12.85 -31.77
C PHE A 73 14.16 -12.66 -30.43
N CYS A 74 13.60 -13.04 -29.30
CA CYS A 74 14.16 -12.77 -27.99
C CYS A 74 13.79 -13.85 -26.98
N GLU A 75 14.68 -14.02 -26.00
CA GLU A 75 14.54 -14.95 -24.88
C GLU A 75 14.26 -14.23 -23.56
N VAL A 76 13.84 -15.00 -22.54
CA VAL A 76 13.64 -14.48 -21.19
C VAL A 76 14.95 -13.94 -20.65
N GLY A 77 14.92 -12.70 -20.16
CA GLY A 77 16.10 -11.98 -19.67
C GLY A 77 16.75 -11.04 -20.68
N ASP A 78 16.40 -11.15 -21.97
CA ASP A 78 16.96 -10.29 -23.02
C ASP A 78 16.53 -8.84 -22.84
N ARG A 79 17.46 -7.92 -23.10
CA ARG A 79 17.19 -6.49 -23.20
C ARG A 79 16.82 -6.13 -24.62
N VAL A 80 15.69 -5.47 -24.78
CA VAL A 80 15.20 -5.01 -26.07
C VAL A 80 15.11 -3.50 -26.12
N ALA A 81 15.47 -2.94 -27.27
CA ALA A 81 15.35 -1.52 -27.55
C ALA A 81 13.95 -1.19 -28.09
N LYS A 82 13.52 0.07 -27.95
CA LYS A 82 12.29 0.55 -28.61
C LYS A 82 12.38 0.36 -30.14
N GLY A 83 11.35 -0.21 -30.73
CA GLY A 83 11.25 -0.52 -32.15
C GLY A 83 11.87 -1.86 -32.58
N GLN A 84 12.56 -2.57 -31.68
CA GLN A 84 13.11 -3.89 -31.94
C GLN A 84 11.98 -4.92 -32.21
N SER A 85 12.16 -5.78 -33.20
CA SER A 85 11.23 -6.86 -33.51
C SER A 85 11.22 -7.88 -32.36
N LEU A 86 10.04 -8.27 -31.93
CA LEU A 86 9.82 -9.23 -30.84
C LEU A 86 9.29 -10.56 -31.37
N VAL A 87 8.23 -10.51 -32.18
CA VAL A 87 7.54 -11.69 -32.70
C VAL A 87 7.08 -11.44 -34.12
N THR A 88 7.19 -12.45 -34.95
CA THR A 88 6.53 -12.52 -36.26
C THR A 88 5.56 -13.69 -36.28
N MET A 89 4.30 -13.41 -36.61
CA MET A 89 3.27 -14.41 -36.88
C MET A 89 3.32 -14.86 -38.34
N ASP A 90 2.56 -15.89 -38.69
CA ASP A 90 2.40 -16.33 -40.08
C ASP A 90 2.06 -15.17 -41.00
N GLN A 91 2.87 -14.98 -42.04
CA GLN A 91 2.82 -13.83 -42.94
C GLN A 91 1.92 -14.08 -44.18
N THR A 92 1.33 -15.26 -44.32
CA THR A 92 0.63 -15.64 -45.55
C THR A 92 -0.50 -14.68 -45.89
N GLN A 93 -1.38 -14.41 -44.90
CA GLN A 93 -2.51 -13.47 -45.08
C GLN A 93 -2.05 -12.06 -45.39
N TYR A 94 -1.05 -11.56 -44.66
CA TYR A 94 -0.46 -10.25 -44.86
C TYR A 94 0.10 -10.09 -46.26
N LYS A 95 0.94 -11.06 -46.72
CA LYS A 95 1.55 -11.04 -48.07
C LYS A 95 0.50 -11.08 -49.17
N THR A 96 -0.53 -11.92 -49.04
CA THR A 96 -1.60 -12.04 -50.02
C THR A 96 -2.42 -10.75 -50.13
N THR A 97 -2.79 -10.15 -48.99
CA THR A 97 -3.51 -8.87 -48.94
C THR A 97 -2.68 -7.72 -49.50
N LYS A 98 -1.36 -7.71 -49.22
CA LYS A 98 -0.43 -6.73 -49.78
C LYS A 98 -0.37 -6.78 -51.32
N ILE A 99 -0.31 -7.99 -51.91
CA ILE A 99 -0.35 -8.17 -53.37
C ILE A 99 -1.68 -7.64 -53.91
N SER A 100 -2.81 -7.94 -53.26
CA SER A 100 -4.12 -7.43 -53.65
C SER A 100 -4.19 -5.92 -53.62
N LEU A 101 -3.63 -5.27 -52.59
CA LEU A 101 -3.56 -3.82 -52.48
C LEU A 101 -2.78 -3.19 -53.61
N VAL A 102 -1.62 -3.75 -53.98
CA VAL A 102 -0.78 -3.24 -55.12
C VAL A 102 -1.55 -3.33 -56.42
N ASN A 103 -2.32 -4.40 -56.66
CA ASN A 103 -3.14 -4.57 -57.84
C ASN A 103 -4.27 -3.51 -57.88
N LEU A 104 -4.95 -3.28 -56.75
CA LEU A 104 -5.98 -2.25 -56.62
C LEU A 104 -5.42 -0.84 -56.78
N GLU A 105 -4.21 -0.56 -56.30
CA GLU A 105 -3.55 0.74 -56.48
C GLU A 105 -3.28 0.98 -57.98
N THR A 106 -2.80 -0.01 -58.69
CA THR A 106 -2.55 0.06 -60.15
C THR A 106 -3.85 0.32 -60.91
N GLU A 107 -4.93 -0.40 -60.54
CA GLU A 107 -6.25 -0.24 -61.17
C GLU A 107 -6.84 1.14 -60.86
N LYS A 108 -6.75 1.62 -59.60
CA LYS A 108 -7.19 2.94 -59.18
C LYS A 108 -6.46 4.03 -59.99
N ASN A 109 -5.14 3.91 -60.16
CA ASN A 109 -4.37 4.87 -60.92
C ASN A 109 -4.80 4.86 -62.41
N ARG A 110 -5.09 3.70 -63.00
CA ARG A 110 -5.62 3.57 -64.37
C ARG A 110 -6.99 4.22 -64.52
N ILE A 111 -7.95 3.94 -63.61
CA ILE A 111 -9.27 4.55 -63.66
C ILE A 111 -9.19 6.07 -63.44
N THR A 112 -8.28 6.54 -62.59
CA THR A 112 -8.04 7.98 -62.38
C THR A 112 -7.65 8.69 -63.67
N GLN A 113 -6.75 8.09 -64.45
CA GLN A 113 -6.34 8.64 -65.78
C GLN A 113 -7.50 8.60 -66.80
N LEU A 114 -8.27 7.51 -66.82
CA LEU A 114 -9.43 7.38 -67.72
C LEU A 114 -10.53 8.37 -67.34
N LEU A 115 -10.75 8.64 -66.08
CA LEU A 115 -11.69 9.66 -65.62
C LEU A 115 -11.33 11.05 -66.09
N GLN A 116 -10.02 11.40 -66.03
CA GLN A 116 -9.50 12.70 -66.53
C GLN A 116 -9.75 12.89 -68.01
N THR A 117 -9.76 11.81 -68.80
CA THR A 117 -10.00 11.84 -70.27
C THR A 117 -11.52 11.62 -70.61
N GLY A 118 -12.37 11.51 -69.59
CA GLY A 118 -13.83 11.24 -69.79
C GLY A 118 -14.13 9.82 -70.20
N SER A 119 -13.15 8.88 -70.17
CA SER A 119 -13.30 7.50 -70.61
C SER A 119 -13.75 6.54 -69.48
N ALA A 120 -13.81 7.01 -68.23
CA ALA A 120 -14.41 6.34 -67.07
C ALA A 120 -15.43 7.21 -66.38
N THR A 121 -16.35 6.57 -65.61
CA THR A 121 -17.36 7.28 -64.85
C THR A 121 -16.91 7.58 -63.43
N GLN A 122 -17.49 8.61 -62.82
CA GLN A 122 -17.25 8.92 -61.39
C GLN A 122 -17.60 7.69 -60.50
N GLN A 123 -18.67 6.98 -60.81
CA GLN A 123 -19.08 5.77 -60.07
C GLN A 123 -17.99 4.70 -60.07
N GLN A 124 -17.31 4.48 -61.21
CA GLN A 124 -16.22 3.51 -61.30
C GLN A 124 -15.00 3.92 -60.47
N PHE A 125 -14.69 5.23 -60.47
CA PHE A 125 -13.61 5.76 -59.63
C PHE A 125 -13.95 5.65 -58.13
N ASP A 126 -15.17 5.95 -57.75
CA ASP A 126 -15.62 5.88 -56.33
C ASP A 126 -15.60 4.41 -55.89
N GLN A 127 -16.02 3.46 -56.70
CA GLN A 127 -16.01 2.03 -56.37
C GLN A 127 -14.60 1.49 -56.17
N ILE A 128 -13.66 1.78 -57.09
CA ILE A 128 -12.27 1.30 -56.94
C ILE A 128 -11.57 1.94 -55.76
N THR A 129 -11.88 3.21 -55.50
CA THR A 129 -11.33 3.96 -54.34
C THR A 129 -11.81 3.36 -53.03
N ALA A 130 -13.09 3.02 -52.93
CA ALA A 130 -13.65 2.37 -51.75
C ALA A 130 -13.01 1.01 -51.49
N GLN A 131 -12.84 0.18 -52.56
CA GLN A 131 -12.19 -1.11 -52.45
C GLN A 131 -10.72 -1.03 -52.07
N TYR A 132 -9.96 -0.07 -52.65
CA TYR A 132 -8.59 0.22 -52.26
C TYR A 132 -8.46 0.59 -50.81
N ASN A 133 -9.29 1.54 -50.31
CA ASN A 133 -9.29 1.99 -48.95
C ASN A 133 -9.63 0.84 -47.98
N SER A 134 -10.64 0.04 -48.26
CA SER A 134 -11.02 -1.10 -47.43
C SER A 134 -9.89 -2.13 -47.33
N THR A 135 -9.22 -2.44 -48.46
CA THR A 135 -8.12 -3.40 -48.48
C THR A 135 -6.88 -2.86 -47.78
N LYS A 136 -6.65 -1.53 -47.85
CA LYS A 136 -5.60 -0.88 -47.13
C LYS A 136 -5.79 -0.97 -45.60
N GLU A 137 -6.98 -0.67 -45.09
CA GLU A 137 -7.31 -0.82 -43.66
C GLU A 137 -7.14 -2.29 -43.21
N GLN A 138 -7.53 -3.24 -44.05
CA GLN A 138 -7.32 -4.65 -43.78
C GLN A 138 -5.82 -5.01 -43.70
N LEU A 139 -4.98 -4.45 -44.59
CA LEU A 139 -3.54 -4.68 -44.56
C LEU A 139 -2.90 -4.11 -43.31
N ASP A 140 -3.26 -2.89 -42.90
CA ASP A 140 -2.75 -2.22 -41.68
C ASP A 140 -3.12 -3.03 -40.43
N PHE A 141 -4.33 -3.57 -40.38
CA PHE A 141 -4.76 -4.50 -39.31
C PHE A 141 -3.90 -5.78 -39.29
N LEU A 142 -3.69 -6.39 -40.43
CA LEU A 142 -2.86 -7.59 -40.54
C LEU A 142 -1.40 -7.29 -40.19
N GLU A 143 -0.84 -6.15 -40.62
CA GLU A 143 0.53 -5.77 -40.28
C GLU A 143 0.72 -5.71 -38.76
N THR A 144 -0.21 -5.03 -38.06
CA THR A 144 -0.18 -4.90 -36.60
C THR A 144 -0.26 -6.24 -35.87
N ASN A 145 -0.97 -7.22 -36.45
CA ASN A 145 -1.14 -8.56 -35.87
C ASN A 145 -0.10 -9.58 -36.35
N THR A 146 0.72 -9.23 -37.34
CA THR A 146 1.78 -10.09 -37.85
C THR A 146 3.16 -9.74 -37.30
N TYR A 147 3.46 -8.45 -37.15
CA TYR A 147 4.78 -7.97 -36.73
C TYR A 147 4.72 -7.20 -35.42
N PHE A 148 5.18 -7.83 -34.34
CA PHE A 148 5.21 -7.21 -33.04
C PHE A 148 6.58 -6.59 -32.78
N LYS A 149 6.57 -5.28 -32.47
CA LYS A 149 7.78 -4.52 -32.12
C LYS A 149 7.62 -3.95 -30.71
N ALA A 150 8.76 -3.78 -30.03
CA ALA A 150 8.80 -3.19 -28.70
C ALA A 150 8.40 -1.70 -28.73
N PRO A 151 7.33 -1.25 -28.07
CA PRO A 151 6.95 0.17 -28.03
C PRO A 151 7.82 0.99 -27.08
N PHE A 152 8.54 0.33 -26.18
CA PHE A 152 9.49 0.92 -25.24
C PHE A 152 10.66 -0.05 -25.00
N ALA A 153 11.78 0.46 -24.51
CA ALA A 153 12.92 -0.34 -24.11
C ALA A 153 12.65 -1.05 -22.79
N GLY A 154 13.04 -2.33 -22.66
CA GLY A 154 12.79 -3.11 -21.46
C GLY A 154 13.50 -4.47 -21.48
N VAL A 155 13.02 -5.37 -20.65
CA VAL A 155 13.50 -6.75 -20.54
C VAL A 155 12.33 -7.70 -20.74
N ILE A 156 12.57 -8.80 -21.44
CA ILE A 156 11.59 -9.88 -21.57
C ILE A 156 11.50 -10.61 -20.23
N SER A 157 10.35 -10.51 -19.59
CA SER A 157 10.11 -11.12 -18.27
C SER A 157 9.45 -12.49 -18.35
N ALA A 158 8.80 -12.82 -19.46
CA ALA A 158 8.23 -14.14 -19.69
C ALA A 158 8.15 -14.44 -21.19
N LYS A 159 8.25 -15.72 -21.56
CA LYS A 159 8.04 -16.30 -22.88
C LYS A 159 7.19 -17.55 -22.68
N ASN A 160 6.04 -17.63 -23.33
CA ASN A 160 5.05 -18.70 -23.11
C ASN A 160 4.87 -19.60 -24.35
N TYR A 161 5.57 -19.32 -25.44
CA TYR A 161 5.50 -20.08 -26.69
C TYR A 161 6.86 -20.21 -27.34
N GLU A 162 6.99 -21.20 -28.20
CA GLU A 162 8.16 -21.42 -29.04
C GLU A 162 7.83 -21.20 -30.52
N ASP A 163 8.87 -21.13 -31.35
CA ASP A 163 8.75 -21.01 -32.79
C ASP A 163 7.97 -22.20 -33.35
N GLY A 164 7.02 -21.93 -34.23
CA GLY A 164 6.20 -22.95 -34.86
C GLY A 164 4.93 -23.34 -34.14
N GLU A 165 4.75 -22.92 -32.89
CA GLU A 165 3.53 -23.20 -32.14
C GLU A 165 2.33 -22.37 -32.61
N LEU A 166 1.14 -22.89 -32.32
CA LEU A 166 -0.12 -22.21 -32.61
C LEU A 166 -0.48 -21.30 -31.42
N TYR A 167 -0.64 -20.00 -31.67
CA TYR A 167 -1.09 -19.05 -30.68
C TYR A 167 -2.52 -19.35 -30.22
N SER A 168 -2.73 -19.46 -28.88
CA SER A 168 -4.00 -19.88 -28.27
C SER A 168 -4.53 -18.90 -27.20
N GLY A 169 -4.06 -17.64 -27.18
CA GLY A 169 -4.65 -16.56 -26.37
C GLY A 169 -3.86 -16.12 -25.14
N GLN A 170 -2.83 -16.87 -24.70
CA GLN A 170 -1.91 -16.37 -23.68
C GLN A 170 -0.89 -15.40 -24.30
N PRO A 171 -0.38 -14.39 -23.57
CA PRO A 171 0.68 -13.54 -24.09
C PRO A 171 1.89 -14.36 -24.56
N ILE A 172 2.36 -14.13 -25.80
CA ILE A 172 3.55 -14.83 -26.34
C ILE A 172 4.78 -14.43 -25.51
N LEU A 173 4.95 -13.12 -25.31
CA LEU A 173 6.01 -12.53 -24.52
C LEU A 173 5.45 -11.48 -23.56
N VAL A 174 6.16 -11.27 -22.46
CA VAL A 174 5.91 -10.13 -21.55
C VAL A 174 7.14 -9.24 -21.55
N LEU A 175 6.97 -8.01 -22.05
CA LEU A 175 8.01 -6.98 -22.03
C LEU A 175 7.79 -6.07 -20.84
N THR A 176 8.80 -5.91 -19.98
CA THR A 176 8.73 -5.13 -18.76
C THR A 176 9.82 -4.06 -18.71
N GLN A 177 9.44 -2.82 -18.48
CA GLN A 177 10.39 -1.73 -18.25
C GLN A 177 10.93 -1.81 -16.82
N ILE A 178 12.25 -1.91 -16.66
CA ILE A 178 12.91 -2.10 -15.37
C ILE A 178 13.93 -1.02 -14.99
N ASP A 179 14.28 -0.11 -15.91
CA ASP A 179 15.16 1.04 -15.66
C ASP A 179 14.56 2.05 -14.66
N LYS A 180 13.25 2.05 -14.57
CA LYS A 180 12.45 2.64 -13.51
C LYS A 180 11.32 1.68 -13.14
N LEU A 181 10.92 1.73 -11.87
CA LEU A 181 9.86 0.89 -11.33
C LEU A 181 8.74 1.76 -10.79
N LYS A 182 7.60 1.17 -10.56
CA LYS A 182 6.49 1.79 -9.83
C LYS A 182 6.08 0.93 -8.65
N ALA A 183 5.50 1.58 -7.66
CA ALA A 183 4.82 0.93 -6.56
C ALA A 183 3.45 1.59 -6.36
N LEU A 184 2.44 0.80 -6.03
CA LEU A 184 1.14 1.28 -5.61
C LEU A 184 1.07 1.12 -4.10
N VAL A 185 1.06 2.24 -3.39
CA VAL A 185 1.08 2.28 -1.93
C VAL A 185 -0.31 2.64 -1.44
N ALA A 186 -0.91 1.77 -0.62
CA ALA A 186 -2.22 2.02 -0.02
C ALA A 186 -2.05 2.81 1.28
N ILE A 187 -2.57 4.02 1.32
CA ILE A 187 -2.43 4.96 2.43
C ILE A 187 -3.80 5.17 3.10
N PRO A 188 -3.90 5.14 4.45
CA PRO A 188 -5.15 5.42 5.15
C PRO A 188 -5.73 6.80 4.81
N GLU A 189 -7.05 6.89 4.61
CA GLU A 189 -7.76 8.08 4.13
C GLU A 189 -7.51 9.34 4.98
N LYS A 190 -7.31 9.20 6.28
CA LYS A 190 -7.02 10.32 7.19
C LYS A 190 -5.78 11.13 6.80
N TYR A 191 -4.89 10.55 6.00
CA TYR A 191 -3.67 11.21 5.52
C TYR A 191 -3.83 11.84 4.13
N PHE A 192 -4.98 11.69 3.49
CA PHE A 192 -5.21 12.19 2.13
C PHE A 192 -4.81 13.66 1.93
N PRO A 193 -5.15 14.60 2.85
CA PRO A 193 -4.81 16.02 2.66
C PRO A 193 -3.31 16.32 2.62
N LEU A 194 -2.47 15.41 3.13
CA LEU A 194 -1.03 15.58 3.22
C LEU A 194 -0.30 15.15 1.95
N PHE A 195 -0.94 14.32 1.10
CA PHE A 195 -0.30 13.75 -0.08
C PHE A 195 -0.48 14.62 -1.31
N LYS A 196 0.63 14.86 -2.01
CA LYS A 196 0.65 15.61 -3.28
C LYS A 196 1.61 14.97 -4.26
N ALA A 197 1.31 15.08 -5.56
CA ALA A 197 2.26 14.72 -6.60
C ALA A 197 3.58 15.50 -6.43
N GLY A 198 4.70 14.84 -6.69
CA GLY A 198 6.04 15.40 -6.52
C GLY A 198 6.66 15.20 -5.13
N MET A 199 5.93 14.70 -4.14
CA MET A 199 6.51 14.37 -2.83
C MET A 199 7.63 13.37 -2.96
N LYS A 200 8.71 13.59 -2.20
CA LYS A 200 9.84 12.67 -2.10
C LYS A 200 9.59 11.68 -0.99
N LEU A 201 9.86 10.42 -1.27
CA LEU A 201 9.72 9.30 -0.36
C LEU A 201 11.01 8.50 -0.33
N SER A 202 11.19 7.75 0.73
CA SER A 202 12.30 6.81 0.88
C SER A 202 11.77 5.40 0.94
N LEU A 203 12.36 4.49 0.15
CA LEU A 203 12.05 3.07 0.19
C LEU A 203 13.23 2.29 0.73
N THR A 204 12.95 1.29 1.52
CA THR A 204 13.92 0.30 1.99
C THR A 204 13.51 -1.10 1.52
N SER A 205 14.48 -1.98 1.38
CA SER A 205 14.26 -3.37 1.01
C SER A 205 15.06 -4.26 1.96
N GLU A 206 14.47 -5.34 2.42
CA GLU A 206 15.15 -6.32 3.27
C GLU A 206 16.35 -7.01 2.54
N ILE A 207 16.29 -7.03 1.20
CA ILE A 207 17.36 -7.59 0.36
C ILE A 207 18.59 -6.67 0.35
N TYR A 208 18.38 -5.36 0.53
CA TYR A 208 19.42 -4.33 0.55
C TYR A 208 19.28 -3.45 1.81
N PRO A 209 19.55 -3.97 3.01
CA PRO A 209 19.23 -3.28 4.28
C PRO A 209 19.98 -1.96 4.45
N ASP A 210 21.19 -1.85 3.88
CA ASP A 210 22.03 -0.64 3.99
C ASP A 210 21.76 0.39 2.89
N GLN A 211 20.74 0.15 2.03
CA GLN A 211 20.45 1.04 0.91
C GLN A 211 19.05 1.64 1.02
N VAL A 212 19.01 2.95 0.87
CA VAL A 212 17.76 3.70 0.76
C VAL A 212 17.56 4.09 -0.71
N PHE A 213 16.40 3.76 -1.25
CA PHE A 213 16.04 4.05 -2.63
C PHE A 213 15.13 5.28 -2.67
N PRO A 214 15.56 6.36 -3.35
CA PRO A 214 14.70 7.52 -3.49
C PRO A 214 13.51 7.22 -4.40
N ALA A 215 12.36 7.74 -4.02
CA ALA A 215 11.14 7.61 -4.78
C ALA A 215 10.39 8.93 -4.84
N THR A 216 9.48 9.05 -5.79
CA THR A 216 8.67 10.26 -5.96
C THR A 216 7.22 9.88 -6.21
N VAL A 217 6.31 10.54 -5.53
CA VAL A 217 4.87 10.43 -5.80
C VAL A 217 4.57 10.97 -7.20
N GLU A 218 4.11 10.12 -8.10
CA GLU A 218 3.70 10.50 -9.45
C GLU A 218 2.23 10.89 -9.49
N VAL A 219 1.37 10.08 -8.87
CA VAL A 219 -0.08 10.29 -8.85
C VAL A 219 -0.63 9.91 -7.49
N VAL A 220 -1.49 10.76 -6.95
CA VAL A 220 -2.38 10.43 -5.84
C VAL A 220 -3.74 10.11 -6.46
N TYR A 221 -4.25 8.90 -6.26
CA TYR A 221 -5.53 8.49 -6.81
C TYR A 221 -6.67 9.23 -6.11
N PRO A 222 -7.67 9.72 -6.86
CA PRO A 222 -8.74 10.54 -6.29
C PRO A 222 -9.83 9.73 -5.57
N THR A 223 -9.75 8.40 -5.63
CA THR A 223 -10.75 7.48 -5.07
C THR A 223 -10.23 6.81 -3.81
N ILE A 224 -11.12 6.64 -2.83
CA ILE A 224 -10.88 5.88 -1.60
C ILE A 224 -11.57 4.53 -1.75
N ASP A 225 -10.87 3.46 -1.42
CA ASP A 225 -11.44 2.13 -1.33
C ASP A 225 -12.26 2.02 -0.04
N ALA A 226 -13.57 1.77 -0.19
CA ALA A 226 -14.52 1.77 0.92
C ALA A 226 -14.34 0.58 1.88
N ALA A 227 -13.71 -0.51 1.44
CA ALA A 227 -13.52 -1.69 2.28
C ALA A 227 -12.27 -1.55 3.18
N SER A 228 -11.22 -0.95 2.66
CA SER A 228 -9.95 -0.78 3.38
C SER A 228 -9.76 0.63 3.96
N HIS A 229 -10.62 1.59 3.64
CA HIS A 229 -10.47 3.00 4.00
C HIS A 229 -9.10 3.58 3.61
N THR A 230 -8.60 3.20 2.41
CA THR A 230 -7.31 3.64 1.89
C THR A 230 -7.47 4.28 0.51
N PHE A 231 -6.55 5.16 0.16
CA PHE A 231 -6.36 5.64 -1.20
C PHE A 231 -5.02 5.15 -1.74
N GLN A 232 -4.93 5.00 -3.05
CA GLN A 232 -3.71 4.54 -3.71
C GLN A 232 -2.81 5.73 -4.07
N VAL A 233 -1.52 5.54 -3.86
CA VAL A 233 -0.48 6.48 -4.30
C VAL A 233 0.47 5.73 -5.22
N LYS A 234 0.57 6.21 -6.47
CA LYS A 234 1.56 5.69 -7.43
C LYS A 234 2.89 6.38 -7.20
N VAL A 235 3.87 5.59 -6.85
CA VAL A 235 5.25 6.05 -6.59
C VAL A 235 6.16 5.54 -7.69
N VAL A 236 7.07 6.39 -8.16
CA VAL A 236 8.08 6.04 -9.16
C VAL A 236 9.46 5.98 -8.52
N ILE A 237 10.18 4.91 -8.81
CA ILE A 237 11.49 4.59 -8.26
C ILE A 237 12.48 4.49 -9.42
N PRO A 238 13.49 5.39 -9.52
CA PRO A 238 14.59 5.25 -10.46
C PRO A 238 15.40 3.97 -10.17
N ASN A 239 15.65 3.15 -11.18
CA ASN A 239 16.37 1.91 -11.05
C ASN A 239 17.50 1.76 -12.09
N GLY A 240 18.22 2.84 -12.39
CA GLY A 240 19.28 2.84 -13.39
C GLY A 240 20.42 1.84 -13.14
N LYS A 241 20.65 1.47 -11.89
CA LYS A 241 21.60 0.41 -11.52
C LYS A 241 21.03 -1.00 -11.64
N ASN A 242 19.75 -1.15 -11.92
CA ASN A 242 19.00 -2.41 -12.03
C ASN A 242 19.17 -3.33 -10.79
N LEU A 243 19.26 -2.76 -9.59
CA LEU A 243 19.33 -3.51 -8.34
C LEU A 243 17.96 -4.06 -7.95
N LEU A 244 16.94 -3.23 -8.08
CA LEU A 244 15.58 -3.63 -7.76
C LEU A 244 14.96 -4.41 -8.94
N ARG A 245 14.07 -5.35 -8.59
CA ARG A 245 13.32 -6.15 -9.57
C ARG A 245 11.81 -6.01 -9.34
N PRO A 246 11.00 -6.05 -10.40
CA PRO A 246 9.56 -6.26 -10.25
C PRO A 246 9.28 -7.49 -9.38
N GLY A 247 8.31 -7.40 -8.49
CA GLY A 247 7.98 -8.45 -7.52
C GLY A 247 8.69 -8.34 -6.18
N MET A 248 9.77 -7.56 -6.07
CA MET A 248 10.43 -7.34 -4.77
C MET A 248 9.52 -6.58 -3.81
N TYR A 249 9.57 -6.97 -2.54
CA TYR A 249 8.87 -6.32 -1.44
C TYR A 249 9.70 -5.15 -0.91
N VAL A 250 9.06 -4.02 -0.72
CA VAL A 250 9.70 -2.80 -0.23
C VAL A 250 8.80 -2.11 0.79
N THR A 251 9.43 -1.43 1.72
CA THR A 251 8.75 -0.60 2.71
C THR A 251 9.01 0.86 2.40
N THR A 252 7.93 1.62 2.30
CA THR A 252 7.96 3.06 2.08
C THR A 252 7.77 3.76 3.40
N THR A 253 8.72 4.57 3.83
CA THR A 253 8.59 5.46 4.97
C THR A 253 8.23 6.85 4.49
N ILE A 254 7.16 7.38 5.03
CA ILE A 254 6.54 8.63 4.61
C ILE A 254 6.52 9.56 5.81
N GLY A 255 7.29 10.63 5.76
CA GLY A 255 7.26 11.69 6.77
C GLY A 255 5.95 12.49 6.67
N LEU A 256 5.22 12.57 7.77
CA LEU A 256 3.95 13.32 7.87
C LEU A 256 4.15 14.72 8.47
N GLY A 257 5.42 15.13 8.67
CA GLY A 257 5.78 16.39 9.29
C GLY A 257 6.02 16.27 10.80
N LYS A 258 6.33 17.42 11.41
CA LYS A 258 6.55 17.53 12.86
C LYS A 258 5.24 17.80 13.57
N ALA A 259 5.05 17.13 14.70
CA ALA A 259 3.96 17.39 15.62
C ALA A 259 4.54 17.70 17.00
N ASN A 260 4.08 18.80 17.59
CA ASN A 260 4.38 19.10 18.99
C ASN A 260 3.39 18.33 19.85
N THR A 261 3.86 17.30 20.55
CA THR A 261 3.00 16.41 21.32
C THR A 261 3.67 15.94 22.60
N ILE A 262 2.90 15.34 23.49
CA ILE A 262 3.40 14.82 24.75
C ILE A 262 3.71 13.33 24.57
N VAL A 263 4.92 12.94 24.93
CA VAL A 263 5.36 11.55 24.95
C VAL A 263 5.63 11.09 26.38
N ALA A 264 5.27 9.86 26.67
CA ALA A 264 5.46 9.23 27.98
C ALA A 264 6.11 7.86 27.81
N PRO A 265 6.86 7.36 28.80
CA PRO A 265 7.36 6.00 28.79
C PRO A 265 6.19 5.00 28.64
N TYR A 266 6.29 4.09 27.66
CA TYR A 266 5.23 3.12 27.37
C TYR A 266 4.84 2.28 28.60
N GLN A 267 5.79 2.00 29.48
CA GLN A 267 5.57 1.26 30.73
C GLN A 267 4.63 1.98 31.71
N ALA A 268 4.43 3.30 31.60
CA ALA A 268 3.50 4.06 32.44
C ALA A 268 2.05 3.93 32.01
N VAL A 269 1.80 3.37 30.82
CA VAL A 269 0.45 3.21 30.29
C VAL A 269 -0.13 1.88 30.73
N GLU A 270 -1.26 1.93 31.40
CA GLU A 270 -2.02 0.78 31.88
C GLU A 270 -3.18 0.45 30.93
N LYS A 271 -3.57 -0.82 30.92
CA LYS A 271 -4.75 -1.29 30.20
C LYS A 271 -5.87 -1.61 31.19
N LEU A 272 -7.07 -1.10 30.91
CA LEU A 272 -8.24 -1.47 31.70
C LEU A 272 -8.58 -2.95 31.46
N VAL A 273 -8.72 -3.69 32.54
CA VAL A 273 -9.06 -5.12 32.48
C VAL A 273 -10.46 -5.28 31.89
N GLY A 274 -10.56 -6.07 30.82
CA GLY A 274 -11.83 -6.32 30.13
C GLY A 274 -12.21 -5.29 29.05
N ALA A 275 -11.39 -4.24 28.84
CA ALA A 275 -11.60 -3.24 27.81
C ALA A 275 -10.31 -2.98 27.01
N ASN A 276 -10.41 -2.27 25.88
CA ASN A 276 -9.25 -1.81 25.13
C ASN A 276 -8.75 -0.43 25.59
N ASP A 277 -9.44 0.17 26.52
CA ASP A 277 -9.14 1.52 27.00
C ASP A 277 -7.80 1.56 27.72
N ARG A 278 -7.09 2.64 27.50
CA ARG A 278 -5.79 2.92 28.10
C ARG A 278 -5.92 4.08 29.07
N TYR A 279 -5.14 4.03 30.13
CA TYR A 279 -5.10 5.10 31.10
C TYR A 279 -3.69 5.25 31.69
N VAL A 280 -3.44 6.39 32.27
CA VAL A 280 -2.24 6.68 33.04
C VAL A 280 -2.63 7.22 34.41
N PHE A 281 -1.69 7.20 35.36
CA PHE A 281 -1.86 7.90 36.62
C PHE A 281 -1.02 9.17 36.64
N ILE A 282 -1.62 10.26 37.06
CA ILE A 282 -0.94 11.55 37.29
C ILE A 282 -0.96 11.91 38.78
N ASN A 283 0.02 12.66 39.22
CA ASN A 283 0.02 13.25 40.58
C ASN A 283 -0.82 14.52 40.57
N GLU A 284 -1.98 14.48 41.22
CA GLU A 284 -2.82 15.65 41.45
C GLU A 284 -2.84 15.95 42.96
N ASN A 285 -2.02 16.91 43.39
CA ASN A 285 -1.93 17.35 44.78
C ASN A 285 -1.62 16.21 45.80
N GLY A 286 -0.70 15.31 45.45
CA GLY A 286 -0.32 14.19 46.33
C GLY A 286 -1.27 12.99 46.30
N ARG A 287 -2.20 12.96 45.33
CA ARG A 287 -3.09 11.83 45.06
C ARG A 287 -2.95 11.36 43.64
N ALA A 288 -3.09 10.05 43.44
CA ALA A 288 -3.09 9.44 42.13
C ALA A 288 -4.45 9.68 41.44
N LYS A 289 -4.46 10.36 40.32
CA LYS A 289 -5.62 10.55 39.46
C LYS A 289 -5.47 9.72 38.22
N ARG A 290 -6.47 8.90 37.95
CA ARG A 290 -6.52 8.09 36.72
C ARG A 290 -7.07 8.89 35.56
N VAL A 291 -6.29 9.03 34.50
CA VAL A 291 -6.66 9.77 33.28
C VAL A 291 -6.71 8.82 32.09
N ALA A 292 -7.84 8.81 31.39
CA ALA A 292 -7.98 8.07 30.15
C ALA A 292 -7.15 8.72 29.03
N VAL A 293 -6.44 7.91 28.26
CA VAL A 293 -5.58 8.38 27.17
C VAL A 293 -5.78 7.57 25.92
N GLU A 294 -5.71 8.24 24.77
CA GLU A 294 -5.51 7.62 23.49
C GLU A 294 -4.01 7.53 23.18
N LEU A 295 -3.61 6.42 22.57
CA LEU A 295 -2.21 6.20 22.19
C LEU A 295 -1.99 6.63 20.75
N GLY A 296 -0.97 7.44 20.54
CA GLY A 296 -0.48 7.83 19.23
C GLY A 296 0.69 6.96 18.78
N GLN A 297 1.66 7.58 18.12
CA GLN A 297 2.84 6.90 17.59
C GLN A 297 3.80 6.46 18.72
N ARG A 298 4.40 5.28 18.56
CA ARG A 298 5.42 4.76 19.48
C ARG A 298 6.82 5.10 18.97
N PHE A 299 7.69 5.51 19.91
CA PHE A 299 9.10 5.87 19.67
C PHE A 299 9.96 5.06 20.63
N ASP A 300 10.56 3.99 20.20
CA ASP A 300 11.36 3.06 21.03
C ASP A 300 10.65 2.68 22.35
N GLN A 301 11.04 3.31 23.45
CA GLN A 301 10.48 3.08 24.78
C GLN A 301 9.37 4.09 25.15
N ASP A 302 9.23 5.16 24.40
CA ASP A 302 8.22 6.21 24.60
C ASP A 302 7.02 6.02 23.67
N ILE A 303 5.88 6.56 24.08
CA ILE A 303 4.64 6.59 23.28
C ILE A 303 3.96 7.95 23.39
N GLU A 304 3.41 8.41 22.29
CA GLU A 304 2.55 9.59 22.29
C GLU A 304 1.26 9.30 23.05
N ILE A 305 0.92 10.16 23.99
CA ILE A 305 -0.34 10.11 24.76
C ILE A 305 -1.17 11.35 24.47
N ILE A 306 -2.44 11.10 24.16
CA ILE A 306 -3.39 12.14 23.74
C ILE A 306 -4.56 12.12 24.74
N SER A 307 -4.71 13.22 25.48
CA SER A 307 -5.85 13.45 26.37
C SER A 307 -5.98 14.95 26.63
N PRO A 308 -7.19 15.48 26.79
CA PRO A 308 -7.40 16.89 27.14
C PRO A 308 -6.87 17.24 28.54
N GLU A 309 -6.72 16.25 29.41
CA GLU A 309 -6.22 16.43 30.77
C GLU A 309 -4.69 16.35 30.88
N ILE A 310 -4.02 15.89 29.85
CA ILE A 310 -2.57 15.77 29.82
C ILE A 310 -1.97 16.98 29.10
N VAL A 311 -1.40 17.88 29.89
CA VAL A 311 -0.75 19.09 29.40
C VAL A 311 0.72 19.12 29.84
N PRO A 312 1.59 19.90 29.18
CA PRO A 312 2.97 20.07 29.63
C PRO A 312 3.03 20.55 31.07
N GLY A 313 3.91 19.93 31.88
CA GLY A 313 4.05 20.23 33.32
C GLY A 313 3.32 19.25 34.24
N VAL A 314 2.47 18.38 33.71
CA VAL A 314 1.80 17.34 34.53
C VAL A 314 2.84 16.30 34.98
N GLU A 315 2.77 15.87 36.24
CA GLU A 315 3.57 14.80 36.80
C GLU A 315 2.93 13.43 36.55
N LEU A 316 3.53 12.66 35.65
CA LEU A 316 3.10 11.32 35.33
C LEU A 316 3.76 10.27 36.23
N VAL A 317 3.00 9.35 36.78
CA VAL A 317 3.53 8.22 37.55
C VAL A 317 4.12 7.19 36.57
N VAL A 318 5.40 6.88 36.71
CA VAL A 318 6.14 5.94 35.83
C VAL A 318 6.56 4.66 36.53
N VAL A 319 6.58 4.63 37.86
CA VAL A 319 6.87 3.43 38.66
C VAL A 319 5.88 3.36 39.82
N GLY A 320 5.35 2.20 40.10
CA GLY A 320 4.40 1.95 41.18
C GLY A 320 2.93 1.99 40.73
N GLN A 321 2.64 2.33 39.46
CA GLN A 321 1.30 2.51 38.89
C GLN A 321 0.37 1.27 39.07
N HIS A 322 0.90 0.04 39.01
CA HIS A 322 0.10 -1.18 39.14
C HIS A 322 -0.55 -1.35 40.52
N LYS A 323 -0.12 -0.61 41.54
CA LYS A 323 -0.70 -0.66 42.88
C LYS A 323 -1.71 0.44 43.15
N LEU A 324 -1.84 1.38 42.21
CA LEU A 324 -2.64 2.56 42.39
C LEU A 324 -4.11 2.30 42.09
N VAL A 325 -4.93 2.96 42.87
CA VAL A 325 -6.36 3.13 42.63
C VAL A 325 -6.62 4.64 42.58
N ASP A 326 -7.63 5.02 41.80
CA ASP A 326 -7.99 6.43 41.65
C ASP A 326 -8.27 7.07 43.02
N GLY A 327 -7.65 8.23 43.24
CA GLY A 327 -7.76 9.01 44.50
C GLY A 327 -6.84 8.56 45.63
N VAL A 328 -6.06 7.47 45.50
CA VAL A 328 -5.15 7.00 46.56
C VAL A 328 -4.04 8.01 46.80
N LYS A 329 -3.65 8.20 48.05
CA LYS A 329 -2.53 9.07 48.42
C LYS A 329 -1.21 8.48 47.97
N ILE A 330 -0.38 9.31 47.38
CA ILE A 330 0.93 8.90 46.87
C ILE A 330 2.06 9.69 47.55
N ASN A 331 3.19 9.03 47.71
CA ASN A 331 4.43 9.64 48.13
C ASN A 331 5.46 9.50 46.99
N VAL A 332 5.89 10.60 46.42
CA VAL A 332 6.85 10.62 45.32
C VAL A 332 8.24 10.40 45.91
N VAL A 333 8.90 9.35 45.48
CA VAL A 333 10.26 9.00 45.83
C VAL A 333 11.20 9.25 44.65
N GLU A 334 12.43 9.68 44.88
CA GLU A 334 13.41 9.99 43.86
C GLU A 334 13.93 8.70 43.11
#